data_71686c66f29e2a1700287d1cb3851d03
#
_entry.id   71686c66f29e2a1700287d1cb3851d03
#
_cell.length_a   1.000
_cell.length_b   1.000
_cell.length_c   1.000
_cell.angle_alpha   90.00
_cell.angle_beta   90.00
_cell.angle_gamma   90.00
#
_symmetry.space_group_name_H-M   'P 1'
#
loop_
_entity.id
_entity.type
_entity.pdbx_description
1 polymer ?
#
loop_
_entity_poly.entity_id
_entity_poly.type
_entity_poly.pdbx_seq_one_letter_code
_entity_poly.pdbx_strand_id
1 'polypeptide(L)'
;MANQYEVLGKAPGPEELKKLSPNDVHLTIRGLSAGYGKMEILHNFDLTVSKAQSLCLIGPNGAGKSTILHSIYGFTNIFSGKIEIDGKDITNLTPAQKLSSVGIAYILQDNSVFPDMTVEENLLMGGFTKEKQDEAYEEAERIFEKYERLRNRRNQPAKVLSGGERRLLEISRALVMKPSVLLVDEPSIGLEPRYIDMVFEILRDLQQTEKKTI
;
A
#
# COMPACT_ATOMS: atom_id res chain seq x y z
N MET A 1 30.36 -8.14 -24.32
CA MET A 1 29.70 -8.03 -23.02
C MET A 1 28.27 -8.49 -23.23
N ALA A 2 27.94 -9.70 -22.82
CA ALA A 2 26.58 -10.22 -22.92
C ALA A 2 25.67 -9.43 -21.99
N ASN A 3 24.51 -9.05 -22.50
CA ASN A 3 23.54 -8.21 -21.85
C ASN A 3 22.96 -8.94 -20.62
N GLN A 4 23.29 -8.52 -19.41
CA GLN A 4 22.84 -9.10 -18.13
C GLN A 4 21.32 -9.02 -17.91
N TYR A 5 20.56 -8.50 -18.87
CA TYR A 5 19.10 -8.28 -18.79
C TYR A 5 18.26 -9.29 -19.59
N GLU A 6 18.89 -10.29 -20.22
CA GLU A 6 18.17 -11.34 -20.97
C GLU A 6 17.49 -12.41 -20.10
N VAL A 7 17.51 -12.30 -18.77
CA VAL A 7 16.94 -13.28 -17.85
C VAL A 7 15.57 -12.89 -17.30
N LEU A 8 15.04 -11.76 -17.65
CA LEU A 8 13.65 -11.44 -17.35
C LEU A 8 12.77 -12.19 -18.34
N GLY A 9 12.29 -13.37 -17.91
CA GLY A 9 11.36 -14.17 -18.68
C GLY A 9 10.15 -13.35 -19.14
N LYS A 10 9.46 -13.83 -20.16
CA LYS A 10 8.20 -13.26 -20.63
C LYS A 10 7.25 -13.09 -19.44
N ALA A 11 6.60 -11.93 -19.31
CA ALA A 11 5.59 -11.70 -18.28
C ALA A 11 4.56 -12.84 -18.28
N PRO A 12 4.15 -13.36 -17.11
CA PRO A 12 3.17 -14.43 -17.04
C PRO A 12 1.84 -13.97 -17.65
N GLY A 13 1.24 -14.84 -18.46
CA GLY A 13 -0.06 -14.58 -19.04
C GLY A 13 -1.20 -14.73 -18.00
N PRO A 14 -2.45 -14.29 -18.33
CA PRO A 14 -3.59 -14.34 -17.41
C PRO A 14 -3.85 -15.73 -16.82
N GLU A 15 -3.64 -16.80 -17.58
CA GLU A 15 -3.82 -18.19 -17.12
C GLU A 15 -2.71 -18.64 -16.14
N GLU A 16 -1.50 -18.12 -16.29
CA GLU A 16 -0.39 -18.38 -15.35
C GLU A 16 -0.61 -17.59 -14.06
N LEU A 17 -1.09 -16.33 -14.15
CA LEU A 17 -1.45 -15.52 -12.98
C LEU A 17 -2.55 -16.18 -12.14
N LYS A 18 -3.56 -16.81 -12.78
CA LYS A 18 -4.59 -17.59 -12.06
C LYS A 18 -4.02 -18.76 -11.28
N LYS A 19 -2.98 -19.43 -11.79
CA LYS A 19 -2.31 -20.53 -11.08
C LYS A 19 -1.53 -20.05 -9.86
N LEU A 20 -1.00 -18.84 -9.91
CA LEU A 20 -0.31 -18.20 -8.78
C LEU A 20 -1.26 -17.71 -7.68
N SER A 21 -2.54 -17.51 -8.03
CA SER A 21 -3.62 -17.11 -7.12
C SER A 21 -4.76 -18.12 -7.17
N PRO A 22 -4.58 -19.35 -6.67
CA PRO A 22 -5.51 -20.45 -6.88
C PRO A 22 -6.85 -20.31 -6.14
N ASN A 23 -6.92 -19.48 -5.09
CA ASN A 23 -8.09 -19.35 -4.24
C ASN A 23 -8.41 -17.88 -3.99
N ASP A 24 -9.69 -17.55 -3.81
CA ASP A 24 -10.20 -16.26 -3.35
C ASP A 24 -9.45 -15.03 -3.91
N VAL A 25 -9.58 -14.83 -5.21
CA VAL A 25 -9.03 -13.65 -5.89
C VAL A 25 -9.60 -12.39 -5.25
N HIS A 26 -8.71 -11.50 -4.82
CA HIS A 26 -9.06 -10.23 -4.19
C HIS A 26 -8.92 -9.04 -5.13
N LEU A 27 -7.73 -8.90 -5.75
CA LEU A 27 -7.44 -7.85 -6.72
C LEU A 27 -7.21 -8.46 -8.10
N THR A 28 -7.86 -7.92 -9.12
CA THR A 28 -7.62 -8.26 -10.52
C THR A 28 -7.39 -7.01 -11.34
N ILE A 29 -6.37 -7.02 -12.16
CA ILE A 29 -6.10 -6.02 -13.20
C ILE A 29 -6.13 -6.76 -14.54
N ARG A 30 -6.84 -6.21 -15.53
CA ARG A 30 -6.96 -6.80 -16.86
C ARG A 30 -6.73 -5.77 -17.96
N GLY A 31 -5.74 -6.02 -18.79
CA GLY A 31 -5.44 -5.22 -19.98
C GLY A 31 -5.19 -3.74 -19.68
N LEU A 32 -4.59 -3.44 -18.52
CA LEU A 32 -4.44 -2.07 -18.03
C LEU A 32 -3.40 -1.31 -18.83
N SER A 33 -3.82 -0.21 -19.46
CA SER A 33 -2.95 0.83 -19.98
C SER A 33 -3.17 2.09 -19.15
N ALA A 34 -2.10 2.59 -18.53
CA ALA A 34 -2.18 3.70 -17.58
C ALA A 34 -0.90 4.53 -17.57
N GLY A 35 -1.00 5.78 -17.07
CA GLY A 35 0.14 6.68 -16.97
C GLY A 35 -0.21 8.06 -16.44
N TYR A 36 0.59 9.07 -16.76
CA TYR A 36 0.45 10.43 -16.25
C TYR A 36 0.20 11.42 -17.36
N GLY A 37 -0.84 12.25 -17.23
CA GLY A 37 -1.24 13.17 -18.29
C GLY A 37 -1.58 12.41 -19.57
N LYS A 38 -0.79 12.61 -20.63
CA LYS A 38 -0.92 11.92 -21.93
C LYS A 38 0.14 10.81 -22.11
N MET A 39 1.05 10.65 -21.16
CA MET A 39 2.12 9.66 -21.25
C MET A 39 1.63 8.32 -20.70
N GLU A 40 1.54 7.32 -21.56
CA GLU A 40 1.27 5.95 -21.21
C GLU A 40 2.56 5.25 -20.74
N ILE A 41 2.52 4.62 -19.57
CA ILE A 41 3.66 3.93 -18.96
C ILE A 41 3.39 2.43 -18.86
N LEU A 42 2.17 2.06 -18.50
CA LEU A 42 1.73 0.67 -18.48
C LEU A 42 0.98 0.37 -19.77
N HIS A 43 1.32 -0.74 -20.40
CA HIS A 43 0.75 -1.17 -21.66
C HIS A 43 0.20 -2.58 -21.51
N ASN A 44 -1.13 -2.74 -21.58
CA ASN A 44 -1.84 -4.04 -21.56
C ASN A 44 -1.37 -4.93 -20.39
N PHE A 45 -1.33 -4.38 -19.16
CA PHE A 45 -0.82 -5.04 -17.97
C PHE A 45 -1.92 -5.84 -17.29
N ASP A 46 -1.59 -7.10 -16.93
CA ASP A 46 -2.45 -8.00 -16.17
C ASP A 46 -1.84 -8.35 -14.81
N LEU A 47 -2.67 -8.45 -13.77
CA LEU A 47 -2.27 -8.88 -12.43
C LEU A 47 -3.43 -9.52 -11.70
N THR A 48 -3.15 -10.57 -10.93
CA THR A 48 -4.12 -11.19 -10.01
C THR A 48 -3.46 -11.41 -8.65
N VAL A 49 -4.14 -10.99 -7.58
CA VAL A 49 -3.67 -11.14 -6.19
C VAL A 49 -4.79 -11.77 -5.37
N SER A 50 -4.47 -12.81 -4.59
CA SER A 50 -5.40 -13.47 -3.68
C SER A 50 -5.58 -12.68 -2.38
N LYS A 51 -6.67 -12.97 -1.65
CA LYS A 51 -6.86 -12.48 -0.28
C LYS A 51 -5.72 -12.90 0.62
N ALA A 52 -5.31 -12.01 1.49
CA ALA A 52 -4.22 -12.23 2.46
C ALA A 52 -2.90 -12.68 1.80
N GLN A 53 -2.65 -12.30 0.56
CA GLN A 53 -1.40 -12.53 -0.14
C GLN A 53 -0.49 -11.30 -0.02
N SER A 54 0.81 -11.50 0.20
CA SER A 54 1.82 -10.47 -0.02
C SER A 54 2.45 -10.68 -1.39
N LEU A 55 2.38 -9.67 -2.25
CA LEU A 55 2.99 -9.67 -3.57
C LEU A 55 4.09 -8.60 -3.65
N CYS A 56 5.27 -9.00 -4.06
CA CYS A 56 6.39 -8.09 -4.29
C CYS A 56 6.59 -7.84 -5.78
N LEU A 57 6.56 -6.57 -6.18
CA LEU A 57 6.89 -6.15 -7.54
C LEU A 57 8.41 -5.87 -7.62
N ILE A 58 9.12 -6.64 -8.43
CA ILE A 58 10.57 -6.53 -8.62
C ILE A 58 10.87 -6.08 -10.04
N GLY A 59 11.82 -5.19 -10.20
CA GLY A 59 12.26 -4.70 -11.51
C GLY A 59 13.15 -3.45 -11.40
N PRO A 60 13.78 -3.03 -12.48
CA PRO A 60 14.63 -1.83 -12.51
C PRO A 60 13.82 -0.55 -12.23
N ASN A 61 14.53 0.55 -11.90
CA ASN A 61 13.92 1.86 -11.80
C ASN A 61 13.33 2.27 -13.16
N GLY A 62 12.14 2.85 -13.16
CA GLY A 62 11.41 3.19 -14.38
C GLY A 62 10.59 2.04 -15.01
N ALA A 63 10.62 0.82 -14.45
CA ALA A 63 9.84 -0.30 -14.98
C ALA A 63 8.31 -0.21 -14.72
N GLY A 64 7.83 0.88 -14.15
CA GLY A 64 6.39 1.07 -13.91
C GLY A 64 5.85 0.51 -12.59
N LYS A 65 6.70 0.03 -11.66
CA LYS A 65 6.26 -0.53 -10.36
C LYS A 65 5.35 0.42 -9.58
N SER A 66 5.81 1.63 -9.31
CA SER A 66 4.99 2.65 -8.63
C SER A 66 3.77 3.05 -9.47
N THR A 67 3.87 3.02 -10.81
CA THR A 67 2.74 3.32 -11.69
C THR A 67 1.63 2.28 -11.54
N ILE A 68 1.96 0.99 -11.32
CA ILE A 68 0.97 -0.06 -11.01
C ILE A 68 0.24 0.29 -9.70
N LEU A 69 0.97 0.56 -8.62
CA LEU A 69 0.39 0.93 -7.33
C LEU A 69 -0.44 2.22 -7.41
N HIS A 70 0.07 3.23 -8.12
CA HIS A 70 -0.64 4.48 -8.39
C HIS A 70 -1.93 4.26 -9.18
N SER A 71 -1.93 3.34 -10.14
CA SER A 71 -3.14 3.02 -10.93
C SER A 71 -4.19 2.32 -10.07
N ILE A 72 -3.79 1.37 -9.24
CA ILE A 72 -4.70 0.73 -8.29
C ILE A 72 -5.33 1.77 -7.35
N TYR A 73 -4.53 2.71 -6.84
CA TYR A 73 -5.02 3.72 -5.91
C TYR A 73 -5.77 4.89 -6.58
N GLY A 74 -5.53 5.17 -7.86
CA GLY A 74 -6.22 6.21 -8.62
C GLY A 74 -5.43 7.51 -8.78
N PHE A 75 -4.10 7.44 -8.80
CA PHE A 75 -3.20 8.57 -9.04
C PHE A 75 -2.77 8.70 -10.51
N THR A 76 -3.18 7.79 -11.38
CA THR A 76 -2.87 7.80 -12.81
C THR A 76 -4.11 8.00 -13.66
N ASN A 77 -3.93 8.36 -14.91
CA ASN A 77 -4.95 8.28 -15.94
C ASN A 77 -5.01 6.83 -16.45
N ILE A 78 -6.20 6.26 -16.49
CA ILE A 78 -6.45 4.95 -17.10
C ILE A 78 -6.89 5.17 -18.54
N PHE A 79 -6.14 4.64 -19.50
CA PHE A 79 -6.46 4.74 -20.93
C PHE A 79 -7.29 3.56 -21.39
N SER A 80 -7.03 2.36 -20.85
CA SER A 80 -7.81 1.15 -21.11
C SER A 80 -7.65 0.12 -19.99
N GLY A 81 -8.47 -0.92 -20.01
CA GLY A 81 -8.44 -2.02 -19.06
C GLY A 81 -9.33 -1.78 -17.83
N LYS A 82 -9.23 -2.71 -16.88
CA LYS A 82 -10.05 -2.70 -15.65
C LYS A 82 -9.24 -3.08 -14.43
N ILE A 83 -9.65 -2.52 -13.29
CA ILE A 83 -9.16 -2.86 -11.95
C ILE A 83 -10.37 -3.26 -11.11
N GLU A 84 -10.35 -4.46 -10.55
CA GLU A 84 -11.45 -5.03 -9.78
C GLU A 84 -10.98 -5.48 -8.39
N ILE A 85 -11.79 -5.24 -7.36
CA ILE A 85 -11.66 -5.81 -6.01
C ILE A 85 -12.89 -6.65 -5.71
N ASP A 86 -12.71 -7.93 -5.35
CA ASP A 86 -13.77 -8.91 -5.11
C ASP A 86 -14.81 -8.91 -6.26
N GLY A 87 -14.34 -8.78 -7.52
CA GLY A 87 -15.17 -8.74 -8.73
C GLY A 87 -15.91 -7.42 -8.96
N LYS A 88 -15.73 -6.41 -8.11
CA LYS A 88 -16.32 -5.08 -8.30
C LYS A 88 -15.34 -4.17 -9.01
N ASP A 89 -15.78 -3.51 -10.08
CA ASP A 89 -14.98 -2.54 -10.82
C ASP A 89 -14.72 -1.28 -9.98
N ILE A 90 -13.44 -0.99 -9.76
CA ILE A 90 -12.96 0.17 -9.01
C ILE A 90 -12.12 1.12 -9.87
N THR A 91 -12.06 0.88 -11.18
CA THR A 91 -11.15 1.56 -12.12
C THR A 91 -11.24 3.08 -12.00
N ASN A 92 -12.44 3.62 -11.99
CA ASN A 92 -12.69 5.07 -12.02
C ASN A 92 -13.02 5.67 -10.65
N LEU A 93 -12.87 4.92 -9.56
CA LEU A 93 -13.08 5.46 -8.22
C LEU A 93 -11.92 6.40 -7.84
N THR A 94 -12.26 7.49 -7.15
CA THR A 94 -11.27 8.41 -6.59
C THR A 94 -10.46 7.76 -5.47
N PRO A 95 -9.25 8.25 -5.16
CA PRO A 95 -8.46 7.76 -4.02
C PRO A 95 -9.24 7.75 -2.70
N ALA A 96 -10.04 8.78 -2.44
CA ALA A 96 -10.87 8.86 -1.25
C ALA A 96 -11.91 7.73 -1.19
N GLN A 97 -12.60 7.44 -2.32
CA GLN A 97 -13.55 6.33 -2.41
C GLN A 97 -12.86 4.97 -2.29
N LYS A 98 -11.68 4.80 -2.89
CA LYS A 98 -10.89 3.57 -2.76
C LYS A 98 -10.47 3.30 -1.32
N LEU A 99 -10.12 4.35 -0.57
CA LEU A 99 -9.82 4.24 0.86
C LEU A 99 -11.09 3.95 1.68
N SER A 100 -12.13 4.77 1.55
CA SER A 100 -13.30 4.72 2.45
C SER A 100 -14.28 3.61 2.12
N SER A 101 -14.52 3.31 0.84
CA SER A 101 -15.57 2.38 0.40
C SER A 101 -15.03 1.01 0.00
N VAL A 102 -13.78 0.94 -0.46
CA VAL A 102 -13.15 -0.32 -0.93
C VAL A 102 -12.17 -0.88 0.10
N GLY A 103 -11.59 -0.02 0.93
CA GLY A 103 -10.60 -0.42 1.93
C GLY A 103 -9.21 -0.64 1.35
N ILE A 104 -8.78 0.20 0.42
CA ILE A 104 -7.41 0.23 -0.11
C ILE A 104 -6.69 1.41 0.54
N ALA A 105 -5.60 1.18 1.24
CA ALA A 105 -4.72 2.24 1.74
C ALA A 105 -3.38 2.23 0.99
N TYR A 106 -2.79 3.41 0.84
CA TYR A 106 -1.50 3.60 0.20
C TYR A 106 -0.48 4.16 1.21
N ILE A 107 0.64 3.47 1.36
CA ILE A 107 1.76 3.89 2.18
C ILE A 107 2.83 4.44 1.24
N LEU A 108 2.97 5.76 1.25
CA LEU A 108 3.90 6.49 0.38
C LEU A 108 5.36 6.16 0.71
N GLN A 109 6.23 6.39 -0.28
CA GLN A 109 7.68 6.18 -0.17
C GLN A 109 8.31 7.06 0.91
N ASP A 110 7.95 8.36 0.98
CA ASP A 110 8.59 9.36 1.83
C ASP A 110 7.62 10.24 2.62
N ASN A 111 8.09 10.63 3.82
CA ASN A 111 7.64 11.78 4.62
C ASN A 111 6.12 12.06 4.63
N SER A 112 5.32 11.02 4.83
CA SER A 112 3.87 11.18 4.83
C SER A 112 3.32 11.63 6.19
N VAL A 113 4.13 11.75 7.23
CA VAL A 113 3.71 12.26 8.54
C VAL A 113 3.64 13.78 8.56
N PHE A 114 2.77 14.32 9.40
CA PHE A 114 2.69 15.74 9.73
C PHE A 114 3.69 16.05 10.85
N PRO A 115 4.85 16.68 10.56
CA PRO A 115 5.98 16.73 11.50
C PRO A 115 5.69 17.51 12.78
N ASP A 116 4.86 18.54 12.71
CA ASP A 116 4.52 19.41 13.85
C ASP A 116 3.32 18.93 14.67
N MET A 117 2.56 17.96 14.14
CA MET A 117 1.50 17.26 14.86
C MET A 117 2.09 16.17 15.76
N THR A 118 1.41 15.87 16.86
CA THR A 118 1.76 14.75 17.74
C THR A 118 1.57 13.42 17.03
N VAL A 119 2.13 12.34 17.60
CA VAL A 119 1.91 10.97 17.12
C VAL A 119 0.42 10.64 17.11
N GLU A 120 -0.32 11.01 18.15
CA GLU A 120 -1.76 10.78 18.22
C GLU A 120 -2.52 11.54 17.13
N GLU A 121 -2.25 12.83 16.96
CA GLU A 121 -2.88 13.63 15.92
C GLU A 121 -2.60 13.08 14.52
N ASN A 122 -1.37 12.59 14.27
CA ASN A 122 -1.03 11.91 13.03
C ASN A 122 -1.87 10.65 12.81
N LEU A 123 -2.10 9.84 13.85
CA LEU A 123 -2.97 8.66 13.74
C LEU A 123 -4.41 9.07 13.43
N LEU A 124 -4.94 10.05 14.16
CA LEU A 124 -6.32 10.55 13.96
C LEU A 124 -6.53 11.12 12.56
N MET A 125 -5.51 11.78 11.98
CA MET A 125 -5.55 12.20 10.57
C MET A 125 -5.72 11.02 9.60
N GLY A 126 -5.26 9.83 9.96
CA GLY A 126 -5.51 8.61 9.19
C GLY A 126 -6.99 8.25 9.09
N GLY A 127 -7.78 8.61 10.09
CA GLY A 127 -9.23 8.40 10.14
C GLY A 127 -10.08 9.62 9.75
N PHE A 128 -9.47 10.68 9.19
CA PHE A 128 -10.17 11.94 8.91
C PHE A 128 -11.45 11.78 8.04
N THR A 129 -11.47 10.79 7.16
CA THR A 129 -12.63 10.50 6.28
C THR A 129 -13.67 9.57 6.90
N LYS A 130 -13.49 9.13 8.15
CA LYS A 130 -14.51 8.34 8.85
C LYS A 130 -15.72 9.22 9.19
N GLU A 131 -16.91 8.63 9.09
CA GLU A 131 -18.17 9.33 9.42
C GLU A 131 -18.26 9.66 10.93
N LYS A 132 -17.72 8.77 11.77
CA LYS A 132 -17.68 8.93 13.22
C LYS A 132 -16.24 9.07 13.68
N GLN A 133 -15.91 10.20 14.27
CA GLN A 133 -14.56 10.46 14.79
C GLN A 133 -14.20 9.52 15.95
N ASP A 134 -15.17 9.09 16.75
CA ASP A 134 -14.94 8.14 17.85
C ASP A 134 -14.33 6.83 17.36
N GLU A 135 -14.69 6.37 16.16
CA GLU A 135 -14.08 5.17 15.56
C GLU A 135 -12.60 5.38 15.22
N ALA A 136 -12.17 6.60 14.90
CA ALA A 136 -10.76 6.89 14.66
C ALA A 136 -9.97 6.86 15.98
N TYR A 137 -10.56 7.36 17.07
CA TYR A 137 -9.97 7.26 18.41
C TYR A 137 -9.83 5.83 18.88
N GLU A 138 -10.87 5.00 18.73
CA GLU A 138 -10.81 3.57 19.07
C GLU A 138 -9.69 2.84 18.31
N GLU A 139 -9.54 3.12 17.01
CA GLU A 139 -8.47 2.50 16.24
C GLU A 139 -7.08 3.03 16.60
N ALA A 140 -6.97 4.30 16.94
CA ALA A 140 -5.72 4.87 17.45
C ALA A 140 -5.31 4.20 18.78
N GLU A 141 -6.26 3.95 19.69
CA GLU A 141 -5.99 3.22 20.94
C GLU A 141 -5.53 1.79 20.68
N ARG A 142 -6.17 1.05 19.76
CA ARG A 142 -5.73 -0.31 19.36
C ARG A 142 -4.31 -0.29 18.79
N ILE A 143 -3.96 0.73 18.01
CA ILE A 143 -2.61 0.92 17.48
C ILE A 143 -1.61 1.17 18.62
N PHE A 144 -1.96 1.99 19.63
CA PHE A 144 -1.13 2.22 20.80
C PHE A 144 -0.98 0.98 21.68
N GLU A 145 -2.01 0.15 21.78
CA GLU A 145 -1.92 -1.15 22.45
C GLU A 145 -0.96 -2.10 21.73
N LYS A 146 -1.02 -2.14 20.40
CA LYS A 146 -0.18 -3.00 19.58
C LYS A 146 1.27 -2.51 19.52
N TYR A 147 1.49 -1.20 19.44
CA TYR A 147 2.81 -0.60 19.24
C TYR A 147 3.23 0.30 20.41
N GLU A 148 3.82 -0.30 21.44
CA GLU A 148 4.28 0.41 22.64
C GLU A 148 5.23 1.59 22.33
N ARG A 149 6.06 1.47 21.28
CA ARG A 149 6.97 2.54 20.85
C ARG A 149 6.21 3.81 20.46
N LEU A 150 5.06 3.71 19.79
CA LEU A 150 4.21 4.86 19.46
C LEU A 150 3.48 5.37 20.70
N ARG A 151 2.98 4.46 21.55
CA ARG A 151 2.31 4.84 22.80
C ARG A 151 3.20 5.71 23.68
N ASN A 152 4.46 5.33 23.85
CA ASN A 152 5.43 6.08 24.66
C ASN A 152 5.79 7.45 24.07
N ARG A 153 5.45 7.71 22.80
CA ARG A 153 5.65 8.97 22.08
C ARG A 153 4.36 9.70 21.77
N ARG A 154 3.21 9.23 22.28
CA ARG A 154 1.85 9.67 21.92
C ARG A 154 1.71 11.19 21.80
N ASN A 155 2.18 11.92 22.80
CA ASN A 155 2.05 13.38 22.90
C ASN A 155 3.25 14.14 22.32
N GLN A 156 4.20 13.47 21.69
CA GLN A 156 5.37 14.11 21.09
C GLN A 156 5.12 14.44 19.63
N PRO A 157 5.63 15.57 19.12
CA PRO A 157 5.53 15.90 17.70
C PRO A 157 6.30 14.89 16.85
N ALA A 158 5.76 14.53 15.69
CA ALA A 158 6.33 13.47 14.84
C ALA A 158 7.74 13.81 14.32
N LYS A 159 8.14 15.08 14.30
CA LYS A 159 9.49 15.50 13.89
C LYS A 159 10.62 14.98 14.78
N VAL A 160 10.34 14.62 16.03
CA VAL A 160 11.37 14.11 16.98
C VAL A 160 11.52 12.59 16.91
N LEU A 161 10.70 11.90 16.13
CA LEU A 161 10.76 10.45 15.96
C LEU A 161 12.01 10.03 15.16
N SER A 162 12.58 8.89 15.52
CA SER A 162 13.57 8.22 14.69
C SER A 162 12.97 7.80 13.33
N GLY A 163 13.82 7.52 12.34
CA GLY A 163 13.35 7.06 11.03
C GLY A 163 12.44 5.83 11.12
N GLY A 164 12.79 4.86 11.97
CA GLY A 164 11.96 3.67 12.19
C GLY A 164 10.65 3.94 12.92
N GLU A 165 10.64 4.80 13.94
CA GLU A 165 9.40 5.21 14.62
C GLU A 165 8.48 6.00 13.66
N ARG A 166 9.06 6.85 12.82
CA ARG A 166 8.32 7.58 11.79
C ARG A 166 7.68 6.63 10.78
N ARG A 167 8.44 5.64 10.29
CA ARG A 167 7.91 4.64 9.36
C ARG A 167 6.81 3.79 9.99
N LEU A 168 6.97 3.42 11.26
CA LEU A 168 5.92 2.74 12.02
C LEU A 168 4.65 3.62 12.12
N LEU A 169 4.79 4.92 12.37
CA LEU A 169 3.67 5.86 12.42
C LEU A 169 2.96 5.98 11.06
N GLU A 170 3.71 6.03 9.96
CA GLU A 170 3.15 6.06 8.60
C GLU A 170 2.30 4.83 8.29
N ILE A 171 2.82 3.65 8.58
CA ILE A 171 2.08 2.39 8.43
C ILE A 171 0.85 2.40 9.33
N SER A 172 1.02 2.74 10.60
CA SER A 172 -0.06 2.76 11.59
C SER A 172 -1.18 3.72 11.21
N ARG A 173 -0.85 4.89 10.69
CA ARG A 173 -1.83 5.86 10.20
C ARG A 173 -2.71 5.28 9.08
N ALA A 174 -2.11 4.52 8.16
CA ALA A 174 -2.86 3.85 7.10
C ALA A 174 -3.83 2.78 7.66
N LEU A 175 -3.51 2.16 8.80
CA LEU A 175 -4.33 1.13 9.43
C LEU A 175 -5.59 1.67 10.12
N VAL A 176 -5.66 2.95 10.48
CA VAL A 176 -6.82 3.57 11.15
C VAL A 176 -8.12 3.39 10.35
N MET A 177 -8.04 3.34 9.02
CA MET A 177 -9.18 3.07 8.14
C MET A 177 -9.53 1.58 8.03
N LYS A 178 -8.82 0.68 8.72
CA LYS A 178 -9.00 -0.79 8.63
C LYS A 178 -8.97 -1.32 7.19
N PRO A 179 -7.99 -0.97 6.37
CA PRO A 179 -7.96 -1.40 4.98
C PRO A 179 -7.83 -2.92 4.87
N SER A 180 -8.41 -3.51 3.83
CA SER A 180 -8.18 -4.91 3.44
C SER A 180 -6.96 -5.07 2.53
N VAL A 181 -6.61 -4.00 1.79
CA VAL A 181 -5.46 -3.95 0.88
C VAL A 181 -4.52 -2.83 1.29
N LEU A 182 -3.23 -3.13 1.39
CA LEU A 182 -2.16 -2.17 1.62
C LEU A 182 -1.26 -2.11 0.39
N LEU A 183 -1.19 -0.96 -0.23
CA LEU A 183 -0.23 -0.67 -1.28
C LEU A 183 0.97 0.01 -0.63
N VAL A 184 2.15 -0.61 -0.75
CA VAL A 184 3.36 -0.15 -0.06
C VAL A 184 4.44 0.13 -1.10
N ASP A 185 4.79 1.39 -1.28
CA ASP A 185 5.82 1.79 -2.23
C ASP A 185 7.17 1.96 -1.50
N GLU A 186 8.15 1.19 -1.94
CA GLU A 186 9.54 1.22 -1.46
C GLU A 186 9.69 1.31 0.08
N PRO A 187 9.17 0.34 0.85
CA PRO A 187 9.03 0.44 2.31
C PRO A 187 10.36 0.59 3.07
N SER A 188 11.47 0.26 2.44
CA SER A 188 12.81 0.22 3.07
C SER A 188 13.71 1.39 2.69
N ILE A 189 13.30 2.25 1.76
CA ILE A 189 14.18 3.31 1.29
C ILE A 189 14.52 4.31 2.40
N GLY A 190 15.79 4.72 2.47
CA GLY A 190 16.25 5.70 3.45
C GLY A 190 16.31 5.21 4.91
N LEU A 191 15.99 3.93 5.17
CA LEU A 191 16.03 3.36 6.51
C LEU A 191 17.39 2.70 6.81
N GLU A 192 17.80 2.77 8.08
CA GLU A 192 18.91 1.95 8.59
C GLU A 192 18.51 0.46 8.58
N PRO A 193 19.47 -0.49 8.39
CA PRO A 193 19.17 -1.92 8.25
C PRO A 193 18.25 -2.50 9.35
N ARG A 194 18.46 -2.13 10.61
CA ARG A 194 17.63 -2.58 11.74
C ARG A 194 16.15 -2.18 11.64
N TYR A 195 15.85 -1.07 10.95
CA TYR A 195 14.47 -0.62 10.76
C TYR A 195 13.83 -1.27 9.54
N ILE A 196 14.63 -1.71 8.56
CA ILE A 196 14.16 -2.47 7.40
C ILE A 196 13.54 -3.79 7.88
N ASP A 197 14.26 -4.54 8.72
CA ASP A 197 13.75 -5.80 9.28
C ASP A 197 12.45 -5.58 10.05
N MET A 198 12.40 -4.55 10.91
CA MET A 198 11.19 -4.19 11.65
C MET A 198 10.00 -3.91 10.73
N VAL A 199 10.19 -3.16 9.64
CA VAL A 199 9.11 -2.85 8.69
C VAL A 199 8.58 -4.12 8.02
N PHE A 200 9.47 -5.00 7.57
CA PHE A 200 9.05 -6.27 6.96
C PHE A 200 8.39 -7.22 7.96
N GLU A 201 8.81 -7.23 9.24
CA GLU A 201 8.11 -7.96 10.30
C GLU A 201 6.70 -7.44 10.52
N ILE A 202 6.51 -6.11 10.54
CA ILE A 202 5.18 -5.50 10.66
C ILE A 202 4.29 -5.90 9.47
N LEU A 203 4.77 -5.78 8.24
CA LEU A 203 4.01 -6.15 7.05
C LEU A 203 3.65 -7.65 7.06
N ARG A 204 4.59 -8.50 7.48
CA ARG A 204 4.34 -9.94 7.64
C ARG A 204 3.27 -10.22 8.67
N ASP A 205 3.34 -9.57 9.85
CA ASP A 205 2.32 -9.70 10.89
C ASP A 205 0.95 -9.28 10.38
N LEU A 206 0.83 -8.14 9.71
CA LEU A 206 -0.41 -7.66 9.11
C LEU A 206 -0.99 -8.66 8.10
N GLN A 207 -0.15 -9.29 7.29
CA GLN A 207 -0.59 -10.30 6.34
C GLN A 207 -1.01 -11.60 7.04
N GLN A 208 -0.23 -12.09 8.02
CA GLN A 208 -0.46 -13.41 8.63
C GLN A 208 -1.58 -13.39 9.66
N THR A 209 -1.60 -12.37 10.54
CA THR A 209 -2.56 -12.29 11.67
C THR A 209 -3.82 -11.54 11.28
N GLU A 210 -3.71 -10.41 10.62
CA GLU A 210 -4.85 -9.57 10.23
C GLU A 210 -5.39 -9.87 8.84
N LYS A 211 -4.78 -10.84 8.13
CA LYS A 211 -5.19 -11.27 6.78
C LYS A 211 -5.26 -10.13 5.76
N LYS A 212 -4.39 -9.12 5.90
CA LYS A 212 -4.28 -8.04 4.91
C LYS A 212 -3.67 -8.56 3.62
N THR A 213 -4.15 -8.07 2.49
CA THR A 213 -3.50 -8.22 1.17
C THR A 213 -2.49 -7.08 1.00
N ILE A 214 -1.24 -7.37 0.64
CA ILE A 214 -0.15 -6.40 0.59
C ILE A 214 0.56 -6.46 -0.75
#